data_a4cb2e8341b5be45ad4d55c46c66e859
#
_entry.id   a4cb2e8341b5be45ad4d55c46c66e859
#
_cell.length_a   1.000
_cell.length_b   1.000
_cell.length_c   1.000
_cell.angle_alpha   90.00
_cell.angle_beta   90.00
_cell.angle_gamma   90.00
#
_symmetry.space_group_name_H-M   'P 1'
#
loop_
_entity.id
_entity.type
_entity.pdbx_description
1 polymer ?
#
loop_
_entity_poly.entity_id
_entity_poly.type
_entity_poly.pdbx_seq_one_letter_code
_entity_poly.pdbx_strand_id
1 'polypeptide(L)'
;ADRQAALRAVQRAFEAAGSDKDTAGIVAIEAASDALLLKDPELGRTALRRAMEVDADDEDLVYVALWVRLTEQMTAAKPAHDDAVEKALKSIERGTSWASKLADWSEGKLDDAALASGARDLPQKTEASFYAAMRKLAAGDRAVLPELARIARGNALQLVESRLAEELTAPRVQLGSPGKPLP
;
A
#
# COMPACT_ATOMS: atom_id res chain seq x y z
N ALA A 1 16.46 -5.40 -5.20
CA ALA A 1 15.78 -4.84 -6.38
C ALA A 1 16.44 -3.54 -6.76
N ASP A 2 16.57 -3.27 -8.07
CA ASP A 2 17.15 -2.03 -8.58
C ASP A 2 16.07 -0.93 -8.55
N ARG A 3 16.20 0.00 -7.59
CA ARG A 3 15.29 1.15 -7.41
C ARG A 3 15.13 1.97 -8.69
N GLN A 4 16.22 2.20 -9.42
CA GLN A 4 16.19 2.97 -10.65
C GLN A 4 15.42 2.25 -11.76
N ALA A 5 15.53 0.92 -11.83
CA ALA A 5 14.74 0.13 -12.77
C ALA A 5 13.25 0.17 -12.43
N ALA A 6 12.87 0.09 -11.15
CA ALA A 6 11.50 0.21 -10.70
C ALA A 6 10.90 1.59 -11.04
N LEU A 7 11.61 2.68 -10.74
CA LEU A 7 11.16 4.04 -11.09
C LEU A 7 10.94 4.20 -12.60
N ARG A 8 11.88 3.72 -13.43
CA ARG A 8 11.73 3.77 -14.89
C ARG A 8 10.57 2.91 -15.40
N ALA A 9 10.29 1.77 -14.77
CA ALA A 9 9.16 0.92 -15.15
C ALA A 9 7.83 1.61 -14.85
N VAL A 10 7.69 2.19 -13.66
CA VAL A 10 6.51 2.96 -13.24
C VAL A 10 6.29 4.17 -14.16
N GLN A 11 7.35 4.92 -14.46
CA GLN A 11 7.24 6.06 -15.37
C GLN A 11 6.72 5.63 -16.76
N ARG A 12 7.29 4.56 -17.35
CA ARG A 12 6.82 4.05 -18.65
C ARG A 12 5.37 3.56 -18.59
N ALA A 13 4.95 2.95 -17.48
CA ALA A 13 3.59 2.51 -17.30
C ALA A 13 2.60 3.69 -17.29
N PHE A 14 2.95 4.78 -16.60
CA PHE A 14 2.15 6.00 -16.61
C PHE A 14 2.15 6.70 -17.98
N GLU A 15 3.28 6.70 -18.69
CA GLU A 15 3.36 7.22 -20.06
C GLU A 15 2.43 6.43 -20.99
N ALA A 16 2.38 5.10 -20.83
CA ALA A 16 1.50 4.24 -21.61
C ALA A 16 0.00 4.42 -21.24
N ALA A 17 -0.32 4.64 -19.97
CA ALA A 17 -1.67 4.95 -19.51
C ALA A 17 -2.16 6.31 -20.05
N GLY A 18 -1.23 7.27 -20.28
CA GLY A 18 -1.56 8.60 -20.80
C GLY A 18 -2.51 9.37 -19.87
N SER A 19 -3.68 9.76 -20.40
CA SER A 19 -4.74 10.45 -19.67
C SER A 19 -5.92 9.53 -19.29
N ASP A 20 -5.81 8.22 -19.54
CA ASP A 20 -6.81 7.25 -19.12
C ASP A 20 -6.72 7.06 -17.61
N LYS A 21 -7.69 7.60 -16.88
CA LYS A 21 -7.66 7.65 -15.42
C LYS A 21 -7.78 6.27 -14.76
N ASP A 22 -8.57 5.36 -15.36
CA ASP A 22 -8.76 4.01 -14.81
C ASP A 22 -7.45 3.21 -14.92
N THR A 23 -6.80 3.26 -16.08
CA THR A 23 -5.48 2.62 -16.27
C THR A 23 -4.42 3.26 -15.38
N ALA A 24 -4.41 4.57 -15.23
CA ALA A 24 -3.45 5.28 -14.38
C ALA A 24 -3.69 4.99 -12.89
N GLY A 25 -4.94 4.83 -12.45
CA GLY A 25 -5.30 4.36 -11.11
C GLY A 25 -4.71 2.99 -10.80
N ILE A 26 -4.92 2.02 -11.69
CA ILE A 26 -4.34 0.67 -11.58
C ILE A 26 -2.80 0.73 -11.51
N VAL A 27 -2.16 1.51 -12.38
CA VAL A 27 -0.70 1.68 -12.36
C VAL A 27 -0.22 2.28 -11.03
N ALA A 28 -0.96 3.24 -10.49
CA ALA A 28 -0.63 3.86 -9.20
C ALA A 28 -0.74 2.86 -8.03
N ILE A 29 -1.78 2.03 -8.03
CA ILE A 29 -1.98 0.96 -7.04
C ILE A 29 -0.82 -0.03 -7.09
N GLU A 30 -0.45 -0.53 -8.26
CA GLU A 30 0.69 -1.45 -8.40
C GLU A 30 2.01 -0.80 -7.97
N ALA A 31 2.27 0.44 -8.39
CA ALA A 31 3.48 1.17 -8.00
C ALA A 31 3.56 1.44 -6.50
N ALA A 32 2.44 1.76 -5.84
CA ALA A 32 2.41 1.96 -4.39
C ALA A 32 2.55 0.64 -3.62
N SER A 33 2.02 -0.47 -4.14
CA SER A 33 2.22 -1.80 -3.58
C SER A 33 3.69 -2.22 -3.65
N ASP A 34 4.36 -1.98 -4.78
CA ASP A 34 5.80 -2.21 -4.94
C ASP A 34 6.62 -1.32 -4.00
N ALA A 35 6.23 -0.05 -3.85
CA ALA A 35 6.87 0.88 -2.92
C ALA A 35 6.84 0.36 -1.47
N LEU A 36 5.72 -0.23 -1.05
CA LEU A 36 5.58 -0.83 0.27
C LEU A 36 6.55 -2.01 0.46
N LEU A 37 6.63 -2.90 -0.52
CA LEU A 37 7.52 -4.07 -0.48
C LEU A 37 9.01 -3.69 -0.54
N LEU A 38 9.35 -2.70 -1.34
CA LEU A 38 10.71 -2.16 -1.51
C LEU A 38 11.11 -1.21 -0.38
N LYS A 39 10.14 -0.77 0.45
CA LYS A 39 10.31 0.27 1.45
C LYS A 39 10.85 1.57 0.84
N ASP A 40 10.28 1.95 -0.29
CA ASP A 40 10.65 3.17 -1.02
C ASP A 40 9.49 4.19 -1.02
N PRO A 41 9.42 5.08 -0.03
CA PRO A 41 8.33 6.05 0.07
C PRO A 41 8.30 7.04 -1.10
N GLU A 42 9.43 7.30 -1.76
CA GLU A 42 9.47 8.23 -2.89
C GLU A 42 8.85 7.65 -4.15
N LEU A 43 9.01 6.33 -4.36
CA LEU A 43 8.29 5.62 -5.43
C LEU A 43 6.77 5.73 -5.21
N GLY A 44 6.32 5.49 -3.98
CA GLY A 44 4.91 5.60 -3.63
C GLY A 44 4.36 7.04 -3.79
N ARG A 45 5.10 8.06 -3.34
CA ARG A 45 4.70 9.47 -3.53
C ARG A 45 4.61 9.85 -5.00
N THR A 46 5.53 9.35 -5.82
CA THR A 46 5.49 9.58 -7.26
C THR A 46 4.23 8.99 -7.89
N ALA A 47 3.86 7.77 -7.50
CA ALA A 47 2.62 7.14 -7.94
C ALA A 47 1.39 7.95 -7.50
N LEU A 48 1.34 8.39 -6.24
CA LEU A 48 0.24 9.18 -5.70
C LEU A 48 0.07 10.51 -6.43
N ARG A 49 1.16 11.27 -6.61
CA ARG A 49 1.10 12.53 -7.37
C ARG A 49 0.54 12.33 -8.77
N ARG A 50 0.98 11.27 -9.44
CA ARG A 50 0.49 10.98 -10.78
C ARG A 50 -0.98 10.58 -10.82
N ALA A 51 -1.44 9.77 -9.87
CA ALA A 51 -2.86 9.44 -9.73
C ALA A 51 -3.72 10.70 -9.53
N MET A 52 -3.26 11.63 -8.69
CA MET A 52 -3.94 12.91 -8.48
C MET A 52 -3.95 13.81 -9.73
N GLU A 53 -2.86 13.84 -10.51
CA GLU A 53 -2.75 14.63 -11.74
C GLU A 53 -3.75 14.18 -12.82
N VAL A 54 -4.09 12.91 -12.87
CA VAL A 54 -5.03 12.35 -13.84
C VAL A 54 -6.46 12.23 -13.30
N ASP A 55 -6.70 12.73 -12.10
CA ASP A 55 -8.01 12.69 -11.44
C ASP A 55 -8.55 11.24 -11.30
N ALA A 56 -7.68 10.34 -10.80
CA ALA A 56 -8.05 8.96 -10.50
C ALA A 56 -9.18 8.89 -9.47
N ASP A 57 -9.94 7.82 -9.47
CA ASP A 57 -11.11 7.69 -8.61
C ASP A 57 -10.72 7.63 -7.11
N ASP A 58 -11.65 8.07 -6.24
CA ASP A 58 -11.46 8.12 -4.78
C ASP A 58 -11.01 6.77 -4.20
N GLU A 59 -11.50 5.66 -4.76
CA GLU A 59 -11.13 4.32 -4.32
C GLU A 59 -9.64 4.05 -4.58
N ASP A 60 -9.14 4.35 -5.77
CA ASP A 60 -7.74 4.19 -6.12
C ASP A 60 -6.87 5.14 -5.28
N LEU A 61 -7.28 6.39 -5.15
CA LEU A 61 -6.54 7.40 -4.39
C LEU A 61 -6.38 7.01 -2.92
N VAL A 62 -7.42 6.45 -2.28
CA VAL A 62 -7.32 6.05 -0.88
C VAL A 62 -6.33 4.90 -0.68
N TYR A 63 -6.33 3.89 -1.54
CA TYR A 63 -5.39 2.77 -1.44
C TYR A 63 -3.95 3.24 -1.62
N VAL A 64 -3.68 4.03 -2.67
CA VAL A 64 -2.34 4.57 -2.92
C VAL A 64 -1.87 5.41 -1.74
N ALA A 65 -2.71 6.32 -1.22
CA ALA A 65 -2.39 7.17 -0.07
C ALA A 65 -2.09 6.36 1.21
N LEU A 66 -2.89 5.30 1.47
CA LEU A 66 -2.68 4.40 2.61
C LEU A 66 -1.34 3.67 2.53
N TRP A 67 -0.99 3.14 1.37
CA TRP A 67 0.26 2.39 1.23
C TRP A 67 1.48 3.30 1.26
N VAL A 68 1.39 4.52 0.73
CA VAL A 68 2.45 5.53 0.90
C VAL A 68 2.64 5.83 2.38
N ARG A 69 1.56 6.10 3.13
CA ARG A 69 1.63 6.38 4.57
C ARG A 69 2.24 5.22 5.36
N LEU A 70 1.82 3.99 5.09
CA LEU A 70 2.39 2.80 5.73
C LEU A 70 3.88 2.64 5.40
N THR A 71 4.28 2.89 4.15
CA THR A 71 5.68 2.83 3.72
C THR A 71 6.52 3.86 4.46
N GLU A 72 6.01 5.09 4.61
CA GLU A 72 6.68 6.15 5.39
C GLU A 72 6.84 5.76 6.86
N GLN A 73 5.82 5.22 7.47
CA GLN A 73 5.87 4.75 8.86
C GLN A 73 6.88 3.61 9.02
N MET A 74 6.89 2.61 8.13
CA MET A 74 7.81 1.48 8.17
C MET A 74 9.27 1.88 7.97
N THR A 75 9.53 2.97 7.28
CA THR A 75 10.88 3.46 6.98
C THR A 75 11.35 4.55 7.94
N ALA A 76 10.49 5.00 8.87
CA ALA A 76 10.69 6.19 9.66
C ALA A 76 11.09 7.41 8.79
N ALA A 77 10.71 7.39 7.52
CA ALA A 77 10.92 8.49 6.62
C ALA A 77 10.13 9.69 7.15
N LYS A 78 10.82 10.79 7.42
CA LYS A 78 10.10 12.03 7.67
C LYS A 78 9.25 12.32 6.44
N PRO A 79 7.95 12.66 6.60
CA PRO A 79 7.19 13.16 5.48
C PRO A 79 8.05 14.24 4.82
N ALA A 80 8.32 14.11 3.54
CA ALA A 80 8.89 15.22 2.80
C ALA A 80 7.96 16.43 3.02
N HIS A 81 8.38 17.65 2.74
CA HIS A 81 7.49 18.82 2.75
C HIS A 81 6.31 18.68 1.74
N ASP A 82 6.08 17.47 1.28
CA ASP A 82 5.09 17.01 0.35
C ASP A 82 3.89 16.50 1.13
N ASP A 83 2.83 17.29 1.13
CA ASP A 83 1.55 16.99 1.74
C ASP A 83 0.61 16.18 0.81
N ALA A 84 1.15 15.49 -0.21
CA ALA A 84 0.36 14.77 -1.21
C ALA A 84 -0.59 13.73 -0.58
N VAL A 85 -0.13 12.97 0.42
CA VAL A 85 -0.97 12.01 1.15
C VAL A 85 -2.14 12.72 1.83
N GLU A 86 -1.87 13.83 2.52
CA GLU A 86 -2.91 14.62 3.21
C GLU A 86 -3.89 15.24 2.21
N LYS A 87 -3.40 15.72 1.07
CA LYS A 87 -4.24 16.28 0.00
C LYS A 87 -5.14 15.20 -0.60
N ALA A 88 -4.56 14.03 -0.95
CA ALA A 88 -5.32 12.91 -1.50
C ALA A 88 -6.41 12.45 -0.53
N LEU A 89 -6.08 12.25 0.73
CA LEU A 89 -7.07 11.84 1.74
C LEU A 89 -8.16 12.89 1.96
N LYS A 90 -7.84 14.19 1.85
CA LYS A 90 -8.83 15.27 1.99
C LYS A 90 -9.73 15.43 0.75
N SER A 91 -9.28 15.04 -0.45
CA SER A 91 -10.09 15.10 -1.67
C SER A 91 -11.16 14.03 -1.72
N ILE A 92 -11.00 12.91 -1.01
CA ILE A 92 -11.96 11.80 -0.98
C ILE A 92 -13.30 12.26 -0.43
N GLU A 93 -14.38 12.01 -1.18
CA GLU A 93 -15.73 12.34 -0.75
C GLU A 93 -16.08 11.58 0.54
N ARG A 94 -16.51 12.33 1.57
CA ARG A 94 -16.89 11.74 2.86
C ARG A 94 -18.33 11.26 2.84
N GLY A 95 -18.55 10.01 3.32
CA GLY A 95 -19.87 9.41 3.32
C GLY A 95 -19.84 7.98 3.86
N THR A 96 -20.67 7.11 3.26
CA THR A 96 -20.81 5.72 3.69
C THR A 96 -20.01 4.72 2.85
N SER A 97 -19.26 5.19 1.84
CA SER A 97 -18.41 4.36 0.99
C SER A 97 -17.31 3.69 1.79
N TRP A 98 -16.73 2.63 1.25
CA TRP A 98 -15.60 1.96 1.87
C TRP A 98 -14.35 2.84 1.82
N ALA A 99 -14.10 3.51 0.70
CA ALA A 99 -13.02 4.49 0.55
C ALA A 99 -13.07 5.58 1.63
N SER A 100 -14.27 6.15 1.88
CA SER A 100 -14.47 7.12 2.96
C SER A 100 -14.10 6.56 4.34
N LYS A 101 -14.47 5.31 4.65
CA LYS A 101 -14.10 4.67 5.93
C LYS A 101 -12.61 4.42 6.06
N LEU A 102 -11.96 3.99 4.97
CA LEU A 102 -10.50 3.81 4.93
C LEU A 102 -9.78 5.15 5.15
N ALA A 103 -10.25 6.22 4.52
CA ALA A 103 -9.70 7.55 4.72
C ALA A 103 -9.86 8.02 6.17
N ASP A 104 -11.05 7.86 6.77
CA ASP A 104 -11.30 8.22 8.17
C ASP A 104 -10.46 7.38 9.14
N TRP A 105 -10.26 6.09 8.85
CA TRP A 105 -9.36 5.24 9.62
C TRP A 105 -7.90 5.72 9.51
N SER A 106 -7.45 6.05 8.31
CA SER A 106 -6.10 6.56 8.08
C SER A 106 -5.82 7.86 8.82
N GLU A 107 -6.83 8.71 8.98
CA GLU A 107 -6.74 9.97 9.73
C GLU A 107 -6.95 9.79 11.25
N GLY A 108 -7.19 8.55 11.72
CA GLY A 108 -7.43 8.25 13.13
C GLY A 108 -8.83 8.62 13.64
N LYS A 109 -9.77 8.93 12.75
CA LYS A 109 -11.17 9.20 13.08
C LYS A 109 -11.95 7.91 13.36
N LEU A 110 -11.51 6.80 12.76
CA LEU A 110 -11.98 5.45 13.03
C LEU A 110 -10.83 4.62 13.60
N ASP A 111 -11.12 3.83 14.63
CA ASP A 111 -10.19 2.80 15.11
C ASP A 111 -10.32 1.48 14.32
N ASP A 112 -9.46 0.50 14.63
CA ASP A 112 -9.44 -0.80 13.95
C ASP A 112 -10.76 -1.57 14.13
N ALA A 113 -11.37 -1.46 15.30
CA ALA A 113 -12.62 -2.16 15.62
C ALA A 113 -13.79 -1.55 14.84
N ALA A 114 -13.86 -0.22 14.76
CA ALA A 114 -14.88 0.50 14.00
C ALA A 114 -14.73 0.23 12.49
N LEU A 115 -13.51 0.20 11.95
CA LEU A 115 -13.25 -0.17 10.55
C LEU A 115 -13.73 -1.60 10.29
N ALA A 116 -13.33 -2.57 11.12
CA ALA A 116 -13.71 -3.98 10.97
C ALA A 116 -15.22 -4.18 11.07
N SER A 117 -15.91 -3.49 11.99
CA SER A 117 -17.37 -3.57 12.14
C SER A 117 -18.11 -2.92 10.96
N GLY A 118 -17.47 -1.96 10.29
CA GLY A 118 -17.99 -1.29 9.11
C GLY A 118 -17.87 -2.09 7.81
N ALA A 119 -17.09 -3.18 7.81
CA ALA A 119 -16.88 -4.04 6.65
C ALA A 119 -18.09 -4.95 6.39
N ARG A 120 -18.62 -4.92 5.16
CA ARG A 120 -19.87 -5.60 4.78
C ARG A 120 -19.65 -6.98 4.18
N ASP A 121 -18.57 -7.15 3.44
CA ASP A 121 -18.26 -8.36 2.67
C ASP A 121 -16.87 -8.92 3.00
N LEU A 122 -16.51 -10.02 2.35
CA LEU A 122 -15.22 -10.68 2.60
C LEU A 122 -14.03 -9.82 2.15
N PRO A 123 -14.02 -9.15 0.99
CA PRO A 123 -12.97 -8.21 0.61
C PRO A 123 -12.73 -7.15 1.68
N GLN A 124 -13.74 -6.38 2.06
CA GLN A 124 -13.62 -5.32 3.06
C GLN A 124 -13.13 -5.82 4.44
N LYS A 125 -13.58 -7.01 4.86
CA LYS A 125 -13.09 -7.65 6.10
C LYS A 125 -11.62 -8.02 6.01
N THR A 126 -11.18 -8.49 4.85
CA THR A 126 -9.78 -8.84 4.59
C THR A 126 -8.92 -7.59 4.61
N GLU A 127 -9.33 -6.52 3.93
CA GLU A 127 -8.66 -5.23 3.92
C GLU A 127 -8.58 -4.63 5.33
N ALA A 128 -9.69 -4.58 6.08
CA ALA A 128 -9.67 -4.07 7.45
C ALA A 128 -8.65 -4.82 8.33
N SER A 129 -8.61 -6.16 8.22
CA SER A 129 -7.65 -6.97 8.94
C SER A 129 -6.21 -6.70 8.48
N PHE A 130 -6.00 -6.56 7.17
CA PHE A 130 -4.69 -6.24 6.60
C PHE A 130 -4.18 -4.89 7.08
N TYR A 131 -4.99 -3.83 6.97
CA TYR A 131 -4.57 -2.48 7.37
C TYR A 131 -4.29 -2.37 8.87
N ALA A 132 -5.12 -3.02 9.72
CA ALA A 132 -4.86 -3.09 11.16
C ALA A 132 -3.53 -3.80 11.47
N ALA A 133 -3.26 -4.92 10.78
CA ALA A 133 -2.00 -5.66 10.92
C ALA A 133 -0.80 -4.84 10.43
N MET A 134 -0.93 -4.18 9.28
CA MET A 134 0.13 -3.35 8.72
C MET A 134 0.47 -2.15 9.58
N ARG A 135 -0.52 -1.50 10.23
CA ARG A 135 -0.29 -0.40 11.18
C ARG A 135 0.56 -0.87 12.37
N LYS A 136 0.27 -2.05 12.92
CA LYS A 136 1.08 -2.66 14.00
C LYS A 136 2.50 -2.99 13.51
N LEU A 137 2.60 -3.59 12.32
CA LEU A 137 3.91 -3.91 11.73
C LEU A 137 4.75 -2.64 11.50
N ALA A 138 4.14 -1.56 11.02
CA ALA A 138 4.79 -0.27 10.82
C ALA A 138 5.25 0.35 12.15
N ALA A 139 4.53 0.12 13.24
CA ALA A 139 4.94 0.49 14.59
C ALA A 139 6.04 -0.43 15.19
N GLY A 140 6.52 -1.43 14.43
CA GLY A 140 7.59 -2.35 14.85
C GLY A 140 7.10 -3.63 15.53
N ASP A 141 5.79 -3.82 15.68
CA ASP A 141 5.21 -5.04 16.27
C ASP A 141 5.24 -6.19 15.27
N ARG A 142 6.26 -7.06 15.39
CA ARG A 142 6.42 -8.23 14.55
C ARG A 142 5.55 -9.42 14.98
N ALA A 143 4.91 -9.37 16.15
CA ALA A 143 4.00 -10.42 16.59
C ALA A 143 2.76 -10.55 15.69
N VAL A 144 2.52 -9.56 14.85
CA VAL A 144 1.42 -9.53 13.86
C VAL A 144 1.68 -10.38 12.61
N LEU A 145 2.92 -10.83 12.36
CA LEU A 145 3.26 -11.60 11.14
C LEU A 145 2.41 -12.89 10.94
N PRO A 146 2.06 -13.67 11.98
CA PRO A 146 1.14 -14.79 11.81
C PRO A 146 -0.26 -14.38 11.33
N GLU A 147 -0.74 -13.20 11.69
CA GLU A 147 -2.01 -12.66 11.19
C GLU A 147 -1.94 -12.31 9.71
N LEU A 148 -0.88 -11.64 9.26
CA LEU A 148 -0.63 -11.40 7.84
C LEU A 148 -0.53 -12.72 7.06
N ALA A 149 0.18 -13.73 7.58
CA ALA A 149 0.25 -15.05 6.95
C ALA A 149 -1.12 -15.75 6.88
N ARG A 150 -2.04 -15.47 7.80
CA ARG A 150 -3.43 -15.96 7.74
C ARG A 150 -4.22 -15.25 6.66
N ILE A 151 -4.03 -13.95 6.49
CA ILE A 151 -4.66 -13.15 5.43
C ILE A 151 -4.20 -13.67 4.06
N ALA A 152 -2.89 -13.89 3.87
CA ALA A 152 -2.31 -14.43 2.64
C ALA A 152 -2.91 -15.78 2.21
N ARG A 153 -3.28 -16.63 3.18
CA ARG A 153 -3.91 -17.95 2.94
C ARG A 153 -5.44 -17.92 2.93
N GLY A 154 -6.04 -16.75 3.06
CA GLY A 154 -7.49 -16.57 3.07
C GLY A 154 -8.13 -16.76 1.68
N ASN A 155 -9.46 -16.66 1.65
CA ASN A 155 -10.23 -16.88 0.42
C ASN A 155 -10.34 -15.64 -0.48
N ALA A 156 -9.67 -14.54 -0.14
CA ALA A 156 -9.67 -13.29 -0.91
C ALA A 156 -8.38 -13.14 -1.74
N LEU A 157 -7.97 -14.21 -2.42
CA LEU A 157 -6.69 -14.31 -3.15
C LEU A 157 -6.52 -13.28 -4.28
N GLN A 158 -7.62 -12.68 -4.75
CA GLN A 158 -7.58 -11.67 -5.82
C GLN A 158 -7.26 -10.26 -5.29
N LEU A 159 -7.28 -10.05 -3.98
CA LEU A 159 -6.95 -8.76 -3.39
C LEU A 159 -5.44 -8.51 -3.39
N VAL A 160 -5.06 -7.28 -3.67
CA VAL A 160 -3.66 -6.83 -3.59
C VAL A 160 -3.13 -7.01 -2.17
N GLU A 161 -3.95 -6.79 -1.15
CA GLU A 161 -3.63 -6.99 0.26
C GLU A 161 -3.24 -8.43 0.58
N SER A 162 -3.90 -9.41 -0.03
CA SER A 162 -3.54 -10.82 0.15
C SER A 162 -2.18 -11.14 -0.47
N ARG A 163 -1.89 -10.61 -1.65
CA ARG A 163 -0.57 -10.70 -2.29
C ARG A 163 0.51 -10.01 -1.45
N LEU A 164 0.26 -8.80 -0.99
CA LEU A 164 1.18 -8.07 -0.12
C LEU A 164 1.45 -8.82 1.20
N ALA A 165 0.43 -9.39 1.80
CA ALA A 165 0.57 -10.20 3.00
C ALA A 165 1.44 -11.44 2.76
N GLU A 166 1.30 -12.10 1.61
CA GLU A 166 2.14 -13.24 1.20
C GLU A 166 3.61 -12.82 1.08
N GLU A 167 3.88 -11.77 0.30
CA GLU A 167 5.24 -11.26 0.07
C GLU A 167 5.92 -10.80 1.38
N LEU A 168 5.17 -10.15 2.27
CA LEU A 168 5.70 -9.67 3.55
C LEU A 168 6.01 -10.81 4.54
N THR A 169 5.35 -11.96 4.39
CA THR A 169 5.51 -13.12 5.27
C THR A 169 6.32 -14.25 4.64
N ALA A 170 6.62 -14.16 3.33
CA ALA A 170 7.46 -15.14 2.65
C ALA A 170 8.83 -15.28 3.34
N PRO A 171 9.35 -16.49 3.52
CA PRO A 171 10.70 -16.68 4.00
C PRO A 171 11.67 -15.97 3.05
N ARG A 172 12.39 -14.97 3.54
CA ARG A 172 13.46 -14.36 2.74
C ARG A 172 14.50 -15.43 2.49
N VAL A 173 14.55 -15.95 1.27
CA VAL A 173 15.68 -16.76 0.81
C VAL A 173 16.90 -15.84 0.91
N GLN A 174 17.70 -16.05 1.95
CA GLN A 174 19.04 -15.49 1.98
C GLN A 174 19.78 -16.16 0.81
N LEU A 175 19.84 -15.46 -0.32
CA LEU A 175 20.81 -15.80 -1.36
C LEU A 175 22.16 -15.79 -0.65
N GLY A 176 22.70 -17.00 -0.40
CA GLY A 176 23.91 -17.19 0.36
C GLY A 176 24.99 -16.26 -0.13
N SER A 177 25.71 -15.65 0.78
CA SER A 177 26.94 -14.94 0.47
C SER A 177 27.74 -15.77 -0.53
N PRO A 178 28.28 -15.20 -1.62
CA PRO A 178 29.08 -15.95 -2.58
C PRO A 178 30.17 -16.68 -1.81
N GLY A 179 30.14 -18.02 -1.95
CA GLY A 179 30.98 -18.92 -1.17
C GLY A 179 32.44 -18.48 -1.23
N LYS A 180 33.08 -18.45 -0.05
CA LYS A 180 34.51 -18.33 0.07
C LYS A 180 35.14 -19.40 -0.88
N PRO A 181 36.08 -19.07 -1.76
CA PRO A 181 36.75 -20.08 -2.55
C PRO A 181 37.41 -21.09 -1.61
N LEU A 182 37.14 -22.36 -1.85
CA LEU A 182 37.81 -23.47 -1.16
C LEU A 182 39.32 -23.40 -1.45
N PRO A 183 40.14 -23.76 -0.46
CA PRO A 183 41.59 -23.72 -0.58
C PRO A 183 42.16 -24.68 -1.63
#